data_6a0c3308685d475d31cb7083b3014c1b
#
_entry.id   6a0c3308685d475d31cb7083b3014c1b
#
_cell.length_a   1.000
_cell.length_b   1.000
_cell.length_c   1.000
_cell.angle_alpha   90.00
_cell.angle_beta   90.00
_cell.angle_gamma   90.00
#
_symmetry.space_group_name_H-M   'P 1'
#
loop_
_entity.id
_entity.type
_entity.pdbx_description
1 polymer ?
#
loop_
_entity_poly.entity_id
_entity_poly.type
_entity_poly.pdbx_seq_one_letter_code
_entity_poly.pdbx_strand_id
1 'polypeptide(L)'
;AFGLTTPLLTTASGGKMGKTAQGAVWLNAEQLSPYDYWQFWRNVDDADVGKFLRLFTDLPLDEIARLEALDGAAINDAKKALADAATTMLHGAAEAEKARAAAEGAFERGTLSADLPTVELPRNEVIGAMVAAVATRAGLTASNGEARRLAQGGGLRLNDVAVSDGAQLLGDGDVTDGVIKLAAGKKKIVLVKPV
;
A
#
# COMPACT_ATOMS: atom_id res chain seq x y z
N ALA A 1 25.40 -35.55 18.42
CA ALA A 1 24.79 -34.25 18.04
C ALA A 1 23.37 -34.50 17.56
N PHE A 2 22.42 -33.63 17.93
CA PHE A 2 21.05 -33.67 17.48
C PHE A 2 20.80 -32.45 16.61
N GLY A 3 20.07 -32.59 15.50
CA GLY A 3 19.69 -31.50 14.59
C GLY A 3 18.18 -31.42 14.48
N LEU A 4 17.65 -30.21 14.57
CA LEU A 4 16.25 -29.88 14.26
C LEU A 4 16.23 -29.00 13.00
N THR A 5 15.47 -29.39 12.00
CA THR A 5 15.31 -28.61 10.77
C THR A 5 13.83 -28.40 10.46
N THR A 6 13.52 -27.26 9.84
CA THR A 6 12.18 -26.97 9.33
C THR A 6 12.23 -26.84 7.81
N PRO A 7 11.13 -27.10 7.10
CA PRO A 7 11.03 -26.80 5.67
C PRO A 7 11.30 -25.32 5.38
N LEU A 8 11.83 -25.04 4.18
CA LEU A 8 12.01 -23.68 3.73
C LEU A 8 10.66 -22.98 3.59
N LEU A 9 10.55 -21.78 4.15
CA LEU A 9 9.36 -20.96 4.02
C LEU A 9 9.32 -20.34 2.62
N THR A 10 8.31 -20.74 1.86
CA THR A 10 8.05 -20.25 0.51
C THR A 10 6.68 -19.60 0.42
N THR A 11 6.52 -18.69 -0.54
CA THR A 11 5.22 -18.12 -0.93
C THR A 11 4.46 -19.07 -1.87
N ALA A 12 3.18 -18.85 -2.07
CA ALA A 12 2.34 -19.60 -3.02
C ALA A 12 2.89 -19.57 -4.45
N SER A 13 3.60 -18.48 -4.83
CA SER A 13 4.30 -18.36 -6.11
C SER A 13 5.59 -19.18 -6.19
N GLY A 14 5.98 -19.91 -5.13
CA GLY A 14 7.21 -20.71 -5.06
C GLY A 14 8.47 -19.92 -4.69
N GLY A 15 8.37 -18.61 -4.53
CA GLY A 15 9.48 -17.76 -4.11
C GLY A 15 9.85 -17.97 -2.64
N LYS A 16 11.12 -17.76 -2.28
CA LYS A 16 11.55 -17.75 -0.87
C LYS A 16 11.00 -16.51 -0.18
N MET A 17 10.34 -16.69 0.96
CA MET A 17 9.85 -15.55 1.75
C MET A 17 11.02 -14.70 2.29
N GLY A 18 10.83 -13.38 2.31
CA GLY A 18 11.81 -12.43 2.84
C GLY A 18 13.01 -12.14 1.93
N LYS A 19 13.05 -12.75 0.74
CA LYS A 19 14.08 -12.51 -0.29
C LYS A 19 13.39 -12.21 -1.61
N THR A 20 12.80 -11.03 -1.73
CA THR A 20 12.17 -10.58 -2.98
C THR A 20 13.17 -9.82 -3.85
N ALA A 21 12.86 -9.66 -5.14
CA ALA A 21 13.63 -8.80 -6.03
C ALA A 21 13.67 -7.32 -5.58
N GLN A 22 12.75 -6.94 -4.69
CA GLN A 22 12.63 -5.60 -4.10
C GLN A 22 13.34 -5.45 -2.74
N GLY A 23 14.01 -6.52 -2.25
CA GLY A 23 14.76 -6.50 -0.99
C GLY A 23 14.16 -7.39 0.11
N ALA A 24 14.79 -7.37 1.27
CA ALA A 24 14.35 -8.10 2.45
C ALA A 24 13.20 -7.36 3.16
N VAL A 25 12.33 -8.12 3.83
CA VAL A 25 11.38 -7.54 4.77
C VAL A 25 12.11 -7.30 6.09
N TRP A 26 12.41 -6.06 6.38
CA TRP A 26 13.15 -5.68 7.58
C TRP A 26 12.23 -5.65 8.80
N LEU A 27 12.75 -6.07 9.94
CA LEU A 27 12.04 -6.03 11.22
C LEU A 27 12.32 -4.74 12.01
N ASN A 28 13.39 -4.03 11.67
CA ASN A 28 13.74 -2.77 12.30
C ASN A 28 12.91 -1.62 11.68
N ALA A 29 12.22 -0.86 12.53
CA ALA A 29 11.37 0.27 12.12
C ALA A 29 12.13 1.39 11.39
N GLU A 30 13.44 1.53 11.60
CA GLU A 30 14.27 2.50 10.87
C GLU A 30 14.52 2.12 9.40
N GLN A 31 14.39 0.82 9.07
CA GLN A 31 14.62 0.28 7.73
C GLN A 31 13.32 -0.03 6.98
N LEU A 32 12.26 -0.37 7.71
CA LEU A 32 10.92 -0.61 7.20
C LEU A 32 9.93 -0.11 8.25
N SER A 33 9.17 0.93 7.91
CA SER A 33 8.23 1.53 8.86
C SER A 33 7.16 0.52 9.30
N PRO A 34 6.56 0.68 10.51
CA PRO A 34 5.43 -0.16 10.95
C PRO A 34 4.28 -0.16 9.94
N TYR A 35 4.04 0.96 9.25
CA TYR A 35 3.06 1.06 8.17
C TYR A 35 3.41 0.17 6.97
N ASP A 36 4.65 0.23 6.47
CA ASP A 36 5.09 -0.57 5.34
C ASP A 36 5.15 -2.07 5.70
N TYR A 37 5.52 -2.39 6.94
CA TYR A 37 5.48 -3.75 7.47
C TYR A 37 4.03 -4.28 7.53
N TRP A 38 3.07 -3.47 8.00
CA TRP A 38 1.66 -3.79 7.99
C TRP A 38 1.16 -3.99 6.55
N GLN A 39 1.53 -3.11 5.62
CA GLN A 39 1.18 -3.21 4.21
C GLN A 39 1.76 -4.46 3.54
N PHE A 40 2.95 -4.89 3.92
CA PHE A 40 3.53 -6.14 3.44
C PHE A 40 2.58 -7.31 3.72
N TRP A 41 2.14 -7.47 4.96
CA TRP A 41 1.21 -8.54 5.36
C TRP A 41 -0.17 -8.39 4.73
N ARG A 42 -0.65 -7.17 4.61
CA ARG A 42 -1.93 -6.86 3.97
C ARG A 42 -1.97 -7.21 2.48
N ASN A 43 -0.81 -7.24 1.81
CA ASN A 43 -0.66 -7.49 0.38
C ASN A 43 -0.15 -8.90 0.02
N VAL A 44 -0.08 -9.83 0.97
CA VAL A 44 0.27 -11.23 0.68
C VAL A 44 -0.75 -11.88 -0.23
N ASP A 45 -0.33 -12.95 -0.92
CA ASP A 45 -1.22 -13.74 -1.77
C ASP A 45 -2.33 -14.40 -0.93
N ASP A 46 -3.55 -14.49 -1.47
CA ASP A 46 -4.69 -15.10 -0.79
C ASP A 46 -4.38 -16.53 -0.33
N ALA A 47 -3.68 -17.29 -1.18
CA ALA A 47 -3.29 -18.67 -0.89
C ALA A 47 -2.26 -18.81 0.25
N ASP A 48 -1.58 -17.73 0.63
CA ASP A 48 -0.59 -17.74 1.72
C ASP A 48 -1.18 -17.33 3.07
N VAL A 49 -2.36 -16.69 3.09
CA VAL A 49 -2.94 -16.06 4.29
C VAL A 49 -3.03 -17.03 5.46
N GLY A 50 -3.63 -18.20 5.26
CA GLY A 50 -3.81 -19.21 6.30
C GLY A 50 -2.47 -19.72 6.85
N LYS A 51 -1.52 -20.04 5.96
CA LYS A 51 -0.17 -20.44 6.36
C LYS A 51 0.53 -19.36 7.20
N PHE A 52 0.39 -18.10 6.80
CA PHE A 52 1.06 -17.00 7.51
C PHE A 52 0.37 -16.65 8.83
N LEU A 53 -0.95 -16.79 8.94
CA LEU A 53 -1.67 -16.70 10.21
C LEU A 53 -1.10 -17.69 11.25
N ARG A 54 -0.86 -18.95 10.83
CA ARG A 54 -0.30 -19.98 11.71
C ARG A 54 1.16 -19.78 12.10
N LEU A 55 1.95 -19.16 11.22
CA LEU A 55 3.40 -19.05 11.42
C LEU A 55 3.81 -17.70 12.05
N PHE A 56 3.03 -16.64 11.86
CA PHE A 56 3.43 -15.28 12.21
C PHE A 56 2.42 -14.56 13.11
N THR A 57 1.51 -15.31 13.76
CA THR A 57 0.61 -14.74 14.76
C THR A 57 0.45 -15.68 15.95
N ASP A 58 0.06 -15.11 17.09
CA ASP A 58 -0.32 -15.85 18.30
C ASP A 58 -1.85 -15.97 18.42
N LEU A 59 -2.57 -15.87 17.30
CA LEU A 59 -4.02 -16.03 17.29
C LEU A 59 -4.43 -17.47 17.67
N PRO A 60 -5.54 -17.66 18.40
CA PRO A 60 -6.10 -18.97 18.69
C PRO A 60 -6.39 -19.77 17.41
N LEU A 61 -6.20 -21.08 17.44
CA LEU A 61 -6.36 -21.94 16.26
C LEU A 61 -7.79 -21.96 15.71
N ASP A 62 -8.80 -21.81 16.54
CA ASP A 62 -10.20 -21.67 16.16
C ASP A 62 -10.46 -20.36 15.40
N GLU A 63 -9.85 -19.25 15.83
CA GLU A 63 -9.91 -17.98 15.12
C GLU A 63 -9.18 -18.05 13.78
N ILE A 64 -8.01 -18.68 13.74
CA ILE A 64 -7.29 -18.92 12.47
C ILE A 64 -8.14 -19.74 11.52
N ALA A 65 -8.79 -20.82 12.00
CA ALA A 65 -9.67 -21.65 11.18
C ALA A 65 -10.87 -20.84 10.63
N ARG A 66 -11.42 -19.94 11.43
CA ARG A 66 -12.50 -19.03 11.00
C ARG A 66 -12.03 -18.09 9.89
N LEU A 67 -10.84 -17.50 10.05
CA LEU A 67 -10.25 -16.59 9.06
C LEU A 67 -9.87 -17.30 7.76
N GLU A 68 -9.38 -18.53 7.83
CA GLU A 68 -9.06 -19.36 6.67
C GLU A 68 -10.27 -19.79 5.84
N ALA A 69 -11.45 -19.86 6.46
CA ALA A 69 -12.69 -20.17 5.77
C ALA A 69 -13.26 -18.99 4.96
N LEU A 70 -12.67 -17.80 5.08
CA LEU A 70 -13.09 -16.64 4.32
C LEU A 70 -12.57 -16.71 2.88
N ASP A 71 -13.44 -16.38 1.93
CA ASP A 71 -13.12 -16.37 0.50
C ASP A 71 -13.59 -15.06 -0.19
N GLY A 72 -13.26 -14.90 -1.46
CA GLY A 72 -13.64 -13.75 -2.26
C GLY A 72 -13.26 -12.42 -1.59
N ALA A 73 -14.21 -11.51 -1.47
CA ALA A 73 -13.94 -10.19 -0.86
C ALA A 73 -13.64 -10.28 0.65
N ALA A 74 -14.18 -11.29 1.35
CA ALA A 74 -14.03 -11.46 2.79
C ALA A 74 -12.59 -11.87 3.19
N ILE A 75 -11.78 -12.43 2.28
CA ILE A 75 -10.37 -12.75 2.58
C ILE A 75 -9.56 -11.49 2.97
N ASN A 76 -10.04 -10.31 2.58
CA ASN A 76 -9.45 -9.05 3.00
C ASN A 76 -9.48 -8.84 4.52
N ASP A 77 -10.47 -9.38 5.21
CA ASP A 77 -10.55 -9.30 6.67
C ASP A 77 -9.52 -10.23 7.31
N ALA A 78 -9.29 -11.42 6.75
CA ALA A 78 -8.21 -12.31 7.18
C ALA A 78 -6.82 -11.68 6.97
N LYS A 79 -6.61 -10.96 5.86
CA LYS A 79 -5.37 -10.22 5.60
C LYS A 79 -5.17 -9.05 6.56
N LYS A 80 -6.25 -8.34 6.92
CA LYS A 80 -6.19 -7.29 7.95
C LYS A 80 -5.81 -7.88 9.31
N ALA A 81 -6.46 -8.99 9.71
CA ALA A 81 -6.16 -9.68 10.96
C ALA A 81 -4.69 -10.15 11.02
N LEU A 82 -4.16 -10.70 9.92
CA LEU A 82 -2.76 -11.09 9.81
C LEU A 82 -1.83 -9.87 9.97
N ALA A 83 -2.10 -8.79 9.27
CA ALA A 83 -1.29 -7.57 9.31
C ALA A 83 -1.32 -6.93 10.70
N ASP A 84 -2.48 -6.84 11.34
CA ASP A 84 -2.64 -6.32 12.70
C ASP A 84 -1.88 -7.19 13.71
N ALA A 85 -2.06 -8.50 13.69
CA ALA A 85 -1.42 -9.41 14.64
C ALA A 85 0.11 -9.42 14.48
N ALA A 86 0.62 -9.55 13.25
CA ALA A 86 2.05 -9.57 12.99
C ALA A 86 2.72 -8.22 13.34
N THR A 87 2.06 -7.10 13.03
CA THR A 87 2.59 -5.76 13.37
C THR A 87 2.53 -5.51 14.87
N THR A 88 1.46 -5.95 15.54
CA THR A 88 1.35 -5.86 17.01
C THR A 88 2.47 -6.64 17.70
N MET A 89 2.77 -7.85 17.23
CA MET A 89 3.84 -8.69 17.78
C MET A 89 5.21 -8.02 17.64
N LEU A 90 5.49 -7.35 16.53
CA LEU A 90 6.81 -6.76 16.27
C LEU A 90 6.95 -5.33 16.81
N HIS A 91 5.95 -4.48 16.61
CA HIS A 91 6.03 -3.03 16.86
C HIS A 91 5.10 -2.55 17.98
N GLY A 92 4.27 -3.45 18.52
CA GLY A 92 3.29 -3.13 19.55
C GLY A 92 1.94 -2.66 19.01
N ALA A 93 0.90 -2.76 19.86
CA ALA A 93 -0.49 -2.50 19.47
C ALA A 93 -0.73 -1.07 19.00
N ALA A 94 -0.05 -0.08 19.59
CA ALA A 94 -0.23 1.32 19.22
C ALA A 94 0.25 1.61 17.78
N GLU A 95 1.37 1.03 17.38
CA GLU A 95 1.90 1.21 16.00
C GLU A 95 1.09 0.40 14.99
N ALA A 96 0.60 -0.79 15.34
CA ALA A 96 -0.31 -1.56 14.51
C ALA A 96 -1.63 -0.80 14.26
N GLU A 97 -2.21 -0.20 15.28
CA GLU A 97 -3.43 0.61 15.17
C GLU A 97 -3.21 1.84 14.28
N LYS A 98 -2.10 2.57 14.46
CA LYS A 98 -1.75 3.70 13.58
C LYS A 98 -1.58 3.26 12.13
N ALA A 99 -0.89 2.15 11.89
CA ALA A 99 -0.68 1.61 10.55
C ALA A 99 -2.01 1.23 9.90
N ARG A 100 -2.90 0.56 10.63
CA ARG A 100 -4.24 0.23 10.17
C ARG A 100 -5.07 1.46 9.87
N ALA A 101 -5.14 2.41 10.80
CA ALA A 101 -5.91 3.65 10.63
C ALA A 101 -5.42 4.47 9.43
N ALA A 102 -4.09 4.55 9.22
CA ALA A 102 -3.48 5.20 8.06
C ALA A 102 -3.90 4.50 6.76
N ALA A 103 -3.87 3.16 6.73
CA ALA A 103 -4.27 2.37 5.57
C ALA A 103 -5.77 2.52 5.26
N GLU A 104 -6.64 2.47 6.27
CA GLU A 104 -8.09 2.66 6.13
C GLU A 104 -8.42 4.11 5.72
N GLY A 105 -7.76 5.09 6.31
CA GLY A 105 -7.92 6.50 5.94
C GLY A 105 -7.51 6.78 4.48
N ALA A 106 -6.48 6.10 3.98
CA ALA A 106 -6.06 6.22 2.59
C ALA A 106 -7.05 5.59 1.60
N PHE A 107 -7.79 4.54 2.02
CA PHE A 107 -8.69 3.78 1.14
C PHE A 107 -10.17 4.14 1.29
N GLU A 108 -10.65 4.39 2.49
CA GLU A 108 -12.09 4.49 2.77
C GLU A 108 -12.61 5.92 2.83
N ARG A 109 -11.78 6.90 3.16
CA ARG A 109 -12.21 8.28 3.37
C ARG A 109 -11.59 9.32 2.45
N GLY A 110 -10.74 8.94 1.49
CA GLY A 110 -9.99 9.95 0.71
C GLY A 110 -9.12 10.86 1.58
N THR A 111 -9.00 10.54 2.87
CA THR A 111 -8.26 11.35 3.83
C THR A 111 -6.78 11.17 3.60
N LEU A 112 -6.08 12.26 3.44
CA LEU A 112 -4.64 12.32 3.23
C LEU A 112 -3.94 11.81 4.50
N SER A 113 -3.36 10.60 4.44
CA SER A 113 -2.49 10.13 5.51
C SER A 113 -1.17 10.90 5.46
N ALA A 114 -0.70 11.37 6.60
CA ALA A 114 0.59 12.06 6.73
C ALA A 114 1.79 11.18 6.30
N ASP A 115 1.60 9.88 6.17
CA ASP A 115 2.64 8.91 5.82
C ASP A 115 2.70 8.55 4.32
N LEU A 116 1.85 9.17 3.47
CA LEU A 116 1.95 8.98 2.02
C LEU A 116 3.14 9.75 1.46
N PRO A 117 3.87 9.19 0.48
CA PRO A 117 4.93 9.91 -0.21
C PRO A 117 4.42 11.28 -0.68
N THR A 118 5.02 12.35 -0.16
CA THR A 118 4.64 13.72 -0.50
C THR A 118 5.77 14.37 -1.27
N VAL A 119 5.43 14.95 -2.42
CA VAL A 119 6.37 15.68 -3.28
C VAL A 119 5.94 17.15 -3.33
N GLU A 120 6.83 18.04 -2.92
CA GLU A 120 6.62 19.48 -3.06
C GLU A 120 7.02 19.91 -4.48
N LEU A 121 6.11 20.58 -5.16
CA LEU A 121 6.35 21.15 -6.50
C LEU A 121 5.92 22.61 -6.52
N PRO A 122 6.62 23.48 -7.29
CA PRO A 122 6.21 24.86 -7.46
C PRO A 122 4.76 24.96 -7.94
N ARG A 123 3.98 25.83 -7.32
CA ARG A 123 2.54 25.96 -7.62
C ARG A 123 2.27 26.22 -9.10
N ASN A 124 3.10 27.04 -9.76
CA ASN A 124 2.99 27.34 -11.19
C ASN A 124 3.32 26.13 -12.09
N GLU A 125 3.93 25.09 -11.55
CA GLU A 125 4.21 23.83 -12.25
C GLU A 125 3.14 22.75 -12.02
N VAL A 126 2.21 23.02 -11.11
CA VAL A 126 1.12 22.13 -10.74
C VAL A 126 -0.21 22.68 -11.26
N ILE A 127 -0.56 23.90 -10.88
CA ILE A 127 -1.81 24.54 -11.28
C ILE A 127 -1.70 25.01 -12.74
N GLY A 128 -2.67 24.58 -13.55
CA GLY A 128 -2.65 24.80 -15.00
C GLY A 128 -1.82 23.79 -15.79
N ALA A 129 -1.14 22.85 -15.11
CA ALA A 129 -0.39 21.78 -15.77
C ALA A 129 -1.29 20.57 -16.05
N MET A 130 -0.91 19.76 -17.06
CA MET A 130 -1.59 18.50 -17.36
C MET A 130 -1.37 17.48 -16.23
N VAL A 131 -2.41 16.78 -15.83
CA VAL A 131 -2.31 15.74 -14.77
C VAL A 131 -1.23 14.69 -15.09
N ALA A 132 -1.06 14.32 -16.37
CA ALA A 132 -0.01 13.39 -16.79
C ALA A 132 1.41 13.93 -16.55
N ALA A 133 1.61 15.24 -16.74
CA ALA A 133 2.90 15.88 -16.51
C ALA A 133 3.22 15.94 -15.01
N VAL A 134 2.25 16.29 -14.19
CA VAL A 134 2.39 16.33 -12.72
C VAL A 134 2.61 14.93 -12.16
N ALA A 135 1.88 13.91 -12.63
CA ALA A 135 2.09 12.51 -12.23
C ALA A 135 3.51 12.01 -12.52
N THR A 136 4.07 12.41 -13.65
CA THR A 136 5.46 12.06 -14.01
C THR A 136 6.48 12.79 -13.15
N ARG A 137 6.30 14.10 -12.91
CA ARG A 137 7.19 14.89 -12.03
C ARG A 137 7.16 14.39 -10.59
N ALA A 138 6.00 13.96 -10.10
CA ALA A 138 5.85 13.38 -8.79
C ALA A 138 6.39 11.94 -8.66
N GLY A 139 6.99 11.39 -9.73
CA GLY A 139 7.55 10.04 -9.72
C GLY A 139 6.52 8.90 -9.76
N LEU A 140 5.25 9.22 -10.00
CA LEU A 140 4.17 8.23 -10.06
C LEU A 140 4.27 7.36 -11.32
N THR A 141 4.72 7.95 -12.44
CA THR A 141 4.96 7.30 -13.73
C THR A 141 6.33 7.66 -14.28
N ALA A 142 6.91 6.81 -15.11
CA ALA A 142 8.23 7.04 -15.70
C ALA A 142 8.20 8.07 -16.86
N SER A 143 7.03 8.33 -17.45
CA SER A 143 6.89 9.29 -18.54
C SER A 143 5.44 9.79 -18.70
N ASN A 144 5.28 10.97 -19.33
CA ASN A 144 3.97 11.51 -19.68
C ASN A 144 3.16 10.58 -20.60
N GLY A 145 3.85 9.82 -21.47
CA GLY A 145 3.22 8.83 -22.33
C GLY A 145 2.61 7.66 -21.54
N GLU A 146 3.32 7.20 -20.50
CA GLU A 146 2.82 6.18 -19.58
C GLU A 146 1.62 6.72 -18.79
N ALA A 147 1.73 7.93 -18.23
CA ALA A 147 0.64 8.56 -17.50
C ALA A 147 -0.64 8.70 -18.35
N ARG A 148 -0.50 9.09 -19.64
CA ARG A 148 -1.65 9.18 -20.56
C ARG A 148 -2.28 7.83 -20.84
N ARG A 149 -1.49 6.80 -21.11
CA ARG A 149 -2.00 5.41 -21.29
C ARG A 149 -2.73 4.92 -20.04
N LEU A 150 -2.16 5.22 -18.87
CA LEU A 150 -2.76 4.86 -17.59
C LEU A 150 -4.10 5.58 -17.37
N ALA A 151 -4.21 6.86 -17.75
CA ALA A 151 -5.45 7.61 -17.70
C ALA A 151 -6.52 7.00 -18.64
N GLN A 152 -6.14 6.72 -19.90
CA GLN A 152 -7.04 6.09 -20.87
C GLN A 152 -7.55 4.71 -20.41
N GLY A 153 -6.73 3.97 -19.67
CA GLY A 153 -7.10 2.69 -19.07
C GLY A 153 -7.85 2.81 -17.73
N GLY A 154 -8.19 4.03 -17.27
CA GLY A 154 -8.87 4.26 -15.98
C GLY A 154 -8.01 3.99 -14.76
N GLY A 155 -6.70 3.79 -14.95
CA GLY A 155 -5.76 3.50 -13.87
C GLY A 155 -5.14 4.73 -13.21
N LEU A 156 -5.24 5.92 -13.81
CA LEU A 156 -4.82 7.18 -13.18
C LEU A 156 -5.99 7.78 -12.42
N ARG A 157 -5.76 8.18 -11.18
CA ARG A 157 -6.78 8.83 -10.35
C ARG A 157 -6.27 10.16 -9.81
N LEU A 158 -7.17 11.12 -9.78
CA LEU A 158 -7.01 12.44 -9.17
C LEU A 158 -8.04 12.53 -8.02
N ASN A 159 -7.58 12.71 -6.79
CA ASN A 159 -8.43 12.76 -5.60
C ASN A 159 -9.46 11.60 -5.58
N ASP A 160 -8.97 10.38 -5.84
CA ASP A 160 -9.73 9.12 -5.91
C ASP A 160 -10.70 9.00 -7.10
N VAL A 161 -10.88 10.03 -7.91
CA VAL A 161 -11.69 10.00 -9.13
C VAL A 161 -10.83 9.57 -10.32
N ALA A 162 -11.33 8.62 -11.11
CA ALA A 162 -10.61 8.16 -12.29
C ALA A 162 -10.50 9.28 -13.33
N VAL A 163 -9.28 9.51 -13.81
CA VAL A 163 -8.99 10.45 -14.89
C VAL A 163 -9.00 9.68 -16.20
N SER A 164 -9.85 10.09 -17.14
CA SER A 164 -9.94 9.48 -18.47
C SER A 164 -9.05 10.14 -19.52
N ASP A 165 -8.67 11.40 -19.29
CA ASP A 165 -7.80 12.17 -20.16
C ASP A 165 -6.57 12.70 -19.41
N GLY A 166 -5.40 12.20 -19.74
CA GLY A 166 -4.13 12.68 -19.18
C GLY A 166 -3.78 14.13 -19.56
N ALA A 167 -4.50 14.75 -20.48
CA ALA A 167 -4.36 16.16 -20.82
C ALA A 167 -5.22 17.08 -19.94
N GLN A 168 -6.08 16.53 -19.07
CA GLN A 168 -6.82 17.32 -18.09
C GLN A 168 -5.88 18.24 -17.31
N LEU A 169 -6.25 19.51 -17.19
CA LEU A 169 -5.49 20.50 -16.43
C LEU A 169 -5.90 20.47 -14.97
N LEU A 170 -4.90 20.54 -14.08
CA LEU A 170 -5.11 20.68 -12.65
C LEU A 170 -5.44 22.12 -12.30
N GLY A 171 -6.46 22.32 -11.48
CA GLY A 171 -6.90 23.62 -10.99
C GLY A 171 -6.75 23.77 -9.49
N ASP A 172 -7.03 24.98 -8.98
CA ASP A 172 -7.06 25.23 -7.53
C ASP A 172 -8.13 24.39 -6.81
N GLY A 173 -9.22 24.05 -7.51
CA GLY A 173 -10.27 23.16 -6.97
C GLY A 173 -9.85 21.71 -6.75
N ASP A 174 -8.73 21.28 -7.33
CA ASP A 174 -8.18 19.95 -7.14
C ASP A 174 -7.31 19.85 -5.87
N VAL A 175 -6.96 21.00 -5.26
CA VAL A 175 -6.19 21.04 -4.02
C VAL A 175 -7.11 20.83 -2.83
N THR A 176 -6.94 19.72 -2.12
CA THR A 176 -7.69 19.37 -0.91
C THR A 176 -6.70 19.32 0.25
N ASP A 177 -6.97 20.03 1.34
CA ASP A 177 -6.10 20.12 2.52
C ASP A 177 -4.63 20.48 2.18
N GLY A 178 -4.46 21.33 1.15
CA GLY A 178 -3.14 21.82 0.71
C GLY A 178 -2.36 20.88 -0.21
N VAL A 179 -2.93 19.76 -0.61
CA VAL A 179 -2.29 18.78 -1.51
C VAL A 179 -3.24 18.27 -2.59
N ILE A 180 -2.67 17.65 -3.61
CA ILE A 180 -3.38 16.91 -4.66
C ILE A 180 -2.97 15.45 -4.54
N LYS A 181 -3.93 14.54 -4.40
CA LYS A 181 -3.70 13.11 -4.36
C LYS A 181 -3.72 12.53 -5.77
N LEU A 182 -2.60 11.93 -6.18
CA LEU A 182 -2.50 11.20 -7.45
C LEU A 182 -2.26 9.71 -7.17
N ALA A 183 -2.95 8.84 -7.90
CA ALA A 183 -2.75 7.40 -7.78
C ALA A 183 -2.61 6.72 -9.15
N ALA A 184 -1.72 5.72 -9.22
CA ALA A 184 -1.49 4.87 -10.37
C ALA A 184 -1.88 3.42 -10.03
N GLY A 185 -3.05 3.00 -10.53
CA GLY A 185 -3.65 1.73 -10.14
C GLY A 185 -4.06 1.70 -8.66
N LYS A 186 -3.96 0.53 -8.04
CA LYS A 186 -4.38 0.33 -6.64
C LYS A 186 -3.25 0.50 -5.61
N LYS A 187 -1.99 0.57 -6.06
CA LYS A 187 -0.82 0.40 -5.16
C LYS A 187 0.11 1.60 -5.08
N LYS A 188 0.14 2.46 -6.08
CA LYS A 188 1.03 3.62 -6.10
C LYS A 188 0.20 4.90 -5.86
N ILE A 189 0.49 5.58 -4.77
CA ILE A 189 -0.15 6.85 -4.40
C ILE A 189 0.95 7.86 -4.07
N VAL A 190 0.77 9.10 -4.48
CA VAL A 190 1.64 10.22 -4.15
C VAL A 190 0.79 11.45 -3.84
N LEU A 191 1.19 12.21 -2.85
CA LEU A 191 0.65 13.53 -2.55
C LEU A 191 1.54 14.58 -3.22
N VAL A 192 0.95 15.45 -4.00
CA VAL A 192 1.62 16.62 -4.58
C VAL A 192 1.21 17.84 -3.79
N LYS A 193 2.18 18.48 -3.14
CA LYS A 193 1.96 19.71 -2.37
C LYS A 193 2.45 20.91 -3.22
N PRO A 194 1.53 21.73 -3.74
CA PRO A 194 1.90 22.97 -4.43
C PRO A 194 2.48 23.98 -3.43
N VAL A 195 3.71 24.40 -3.66
CA VAL A 195 4.43 25.38 -2.82
C VAL A 195 4.77 26.64 -3.62
#